data_52b0c73a65f76e72eb1950fca28ec1ad
#
_entry.id   52b0c73a65f76e72eb1950fca28ec1ad
#
_cell.length_a   1.000
_cell.length_b   1.000
_cell.length_c   1.000
_cell.angle_alpha   90.00
_cell.angle_beta   90.00
_cell.angle_gamma   90.00
#
_symmetry.space_group_name_H-M   'P 1'
#
loop_
_entity.id
_entity.type
_entity.pdbx_description
1 polymer ?
#
loop_
_entity_poly.entity_id
_entity_poly.type
_entity_poly.pdbx_seq_one_letter_code
_entity_poly.pdbx_strand_id
1 'polypeptide(L)'
;QLQLDYTRITAPASGEVSRKQVEVGQLVAPGQPLMSIVADTGVWVTANFKETQLAKIRPGQPVEFEIDAYGSCVGEGKVASVSGATGAKFALLPPDNATGNFTKVVQRVPVRIAVTKPCPGRQLRPGLSAVVHIDTSNR
;
A
#
# COMPACT_ATOMS: atom_id res chain seq x y z
N GLN A 1 41.97 -1.86 -3.72
CA GLN A 1 40.99 -0.81 -4.04
C GLN A 1 39.55 -1.29 -3.82
N LEU A 2 39.18 -2.50 -4.26
CA LEU A 2 37.85 -3.10 -4.07
C LEU A 2 37.44 -3.22 -2.60
N GLN A 3 38.34 -3.58 -1.71
CA GLN A 3 38.03 -3.68 -0.27
C GLN A 3 37.72 -2.33 0.37
N LEU A 4 38.32 -1.26 -0.12
CA LEU A 4 38.06 0.09 0.36
C LEU A 4 36.68 0.60 -0.12
N ASP A 5 36.26 0.24 -1.32
CA ASP A 5 34.96 0.60 -1.88
C ASP A 5 33.81 -0.08 -1.10
N TYR A 6 34.01 -1.29 -0.60
CA TYR A 6 33.04 -1.99 0.26
C TYR A 6 32.87 -1.36 1.66
N THR A 7 33.79 -0.50 2.09
CA THR A 7 33.62 0.23 3.36
C THR A 7 32.60 1.38 3.25
N ARG A 8 32.23 1.77 2.03
CA ARG A 8 31.28 2.83 1.74
C ARG A 8 29.96 2.24 1.28
N ILE A 9 28.99 2.12 2.19
CA ILE A 9 27.67 1.60 1.89
C ILE A 9 26.76 2.79 1.55
N THR A 10 26.25 2.81 0.33
CA THR A 10 25.33 3.85 -0.16
C THR A 10 23.91 3.33 -0.17
N ALA A 11 22.94 4.24 0.00
CA ALA A 11 21.53 3.89 -0.10
C ALA A 11 21.17 3.46 -1.53
N PRO A 12 20.47 2.32 -1.70
CA PRO A 12 20.07 1.84 -3.04
C PRO A 12 18.92 2.65 -3.64
N ALA A 13 18.19 3.43 -2.83
CA ALA A 13 17.07 4.25 -3.24
C ALA A 13 16.93 5.48 -2.33
N SER A 14 16.25 6.50 -2.83
CA SER A 14 15.82 7.62 -2.01
C SER A 14 14.68 7.19 -1.09
N GLY A 15 14.71 7.62 0.16
CA GLY A 15 13.71 7.26 1.14
C GLY A 15 14.06 7.69 2.55
N GLU A 16 13.21 7.31 3.49
CA GLU A 16 13.38 7.60 4.91
C GLU A 16 13.95 6.38 5.64
N VAL A 17 14.93 6.60 6.52
CA VAL A 17 15.48 5.53 7.36
C VAL A 17 14.45 5.16 8.43
N SER A 18 13.98 3.92 8.39
CA SER A 18 12.98 3.41 9.34
C SER A 18 13.61 2.82 10.60
N ARG A 19 14.69 2.06 10.45
CA ARG A 19 15.39 1.42 11.56
C ARG A 19 16.90 1.51 11.37
N LYS A 20 17.56 2.06 12.35
CA LYS A 20 19.02 2.01 12.47
C LYS A 20 19.37 0.99 13.58
N GLN A 21 20.09 -0.06 13.21
CA GLN A 21 20.49 -1.14 14.12
C GLN A 21 22.00 -1.18 14.35
N VAL A 22 22.72 -0.17 13.85
CA VAL A 22 24.18 -0.11 13.92
C VAL A 22 24.61 1.21 14.58
N GLU A 23 25.66 1.13 15.39
CA GLU A 23 26.26 2.28 16.03
C GLU A 23 27.75 2.41 15.71
N VAL A 24 28.29 3.63 15.87
CA VAL A 24 29.72 3.90 15.66
C VAL A 24 30.55 3.10 16.66
N GLY A 25 31.54 2.37 16.16
CA GLY A 25 32.40 1.50 16.97
C GLY A 25 31.90 0.08 17.14
N GLN A 26 30.74 -0.25 16.59
CA GLN A 26 30.20 -1.62 16.62
C GLN A 26 30.91 -2.51 15.58
N LEU A 27 31.24 -3.74 15.99
CA LEU A 27 31.69 -4.77 15.06
C LEU A 27 30.52 -5.33 14.28
N VAL A 28 30.60 -5.32 12.97
CA VAL A 28 29.57 -5.85 12.06
C VAL A 28 30.08 -7.07 11.30
N ALA A 29 29.21 -8.05 11.11
CA ALA A 29 29.48 -9.26 10.37
C ALA A 29 28.90 -9.20 8.95
N PRO A 30 29.48 -9.92 7.98
CA PRO A 30 28.88 -10.04 6.65
C PRO A 30 27.44 -10.56 6.71
N GLY A 31 26.51 -9.89 6.01
CA GLY A 31 25.10 -10.25 6.01
C GLY A 31 24.27 -9.70 7.19
N GLN A 32 24.87 -8.98 8.10
CA GLN A 32 24.15 -8.34 9.18
C GLN A 32 23.36 -7.13 8.68
N PRO A 33 22.05 -7.02 8.99
CA PRO A 33 21.27 -5.84 8.63
C PRO A 33 21.74 -4.62 9.46
N LEU A 34 22.07 -3.53 8.79
CA LEU A 34 22.54 -2.29 9.41
C LEU A 34 21.41 -1.29 9.63
N MET A 35 20.61 -1.08 8.60
CA MET A 35 19.46 -0.18 8.65
C MET A 35 18.43 -0.56 7.58
N SER A 36 17.21 -0.11 7.75
CA SER A 36 16.13 -0.28 6.79
C SER A 36 15.73 1.08 6.21
N ILE A 37 15.58 1.14 4.90
CA ILE A 37 15.12 2.32 4.19
C ILE A 37 13.75 2.03 3.61
N VAL A 38 12.79 2.90 3.92
CA VAL A 38 11.49 2.92 3.25
C VAL A 38 11.63 3.81 2.03
N ALA A 39 11.62 3.21 0.85
CA ALA A 39 11.77 3.93 -0.40
C ALA A 39 10.58 4.87 -0.65
N ASP A 40 10.87 6.08 -1.10
CA ASP A 40 9.87 7.11 -1.44
C ASP A 40 9.28 6.88 -2.86
N THR A 41 9.27 5.64 -3.30
CA THR A 41 8.78 5.24 -4.63
C THR A 41 7.29 4.95 -4.59
N GLY A 42 6.51 5.97 -4.93
CA GLY A 42 5.10 5.80 -5.30
C GLY A 42 4.21 5.20 -4.22
N VAL A 43 3.63 6.05 -3.41
CA VAL A 43 2.55 5.64 -2.50
C VAL A 43 1.29 5.36 -3.33
N TRP A 44 0.65 4.24 -3.07
CA TRP A 44 -0.67 3.91 -3.62
C TRP A 44 -1.67 3.70 -2.49
N VAL A 45 -2.93 3.90 -2.79
CA VAL A 45 -4.02 3.60 -1.87
C VAL A 45 -4.64 2.27 -2.27
N THR A 46 -4.83 1.38 -1.29
CA THR A 46 -5.57 0.14 -1.49
C THR A 46 -6.93 0.27 -0.82
N ALA A 47 -7.98 0.26 -1.62
CA ALA A 47 -9.35 0.34 -1.13
C ALA A 47 -10.07 -0.99 -1.33
N ASN A 48 -10.77 -1.46 -0.30
CA ASN A 48 -11.50 -2.71 -0.33
C ASN A 48 -12.99 -2.45 -0.63
N PHE A 49 -13.43 -2.79 -1.83
CA PHE A 49 -14.81 -2.65 -2.26
C PHE A 49 -15.57 -3.97 -2.17
N LYS A 50 -16.88 -3.90 -1.99
CA LYS A 50 -17.75 -5.06 -2.10
C LYS A 50 -17.77 -5.54 -3.56
N GLU A 51 -17.79 -6.86 -3.77
CA GLU A 51 -17.84 -7.46 -5.11
C GLU A 51 -18.97 -6.86 -5.97
N THR A 52 -20.12 -6.55 -5.36
CA THR A 52 -21.26 -5.94 -6.05
C THR A 52 -21.00 -4.51 -6.58
N GLN A 53 -20.02 -3.81 -6.02
CA GLN A 53 -19.63 -2.46 -6.43
C GLN A 53 -18.61 -2.47 -7.58
N LEU A 54 -17.89 -3.57 -7.75
CA LEU A 54 -16.84 -3.70 -8.77
C LEU A 54 -17.35 -3.62 -10.21
N ALA A 55 -18.61 -3.98 -10.44
CA ALA A 55 -19.21 -3.95 -11.79
C ALA A 55 -19.13 -2.56 -12.46
N LYS A 56 -19.08 -1.50 -11.66
CA LYS A 56 -19.02 -0.10 -12.11
C LYS A 56 -17.59 0.48 -12.08
N ILE A 57 -16.63 -0.21 -11.48
CA ILE A 57 -15.26 0.29 -11.33
C ILE A 57 -14.42 -0.15 -12.51
N ARG A 58 -13.79 0.81 -13.18
CA ARG A 58 -12.90 0.59 -14.32
C ARG A 58 -11.54 1.23 -14.07
N PRO A 59 -10.44 0.63 -14.56
CA PRO A 59 -9.14 1.29 -14.57
C PRO A 59 -9.20 2.64 -15.28
N GLY A 60 -8.53 3.64 -14.70
CA GLY A 60 -8.49 5.00 -15.23
C GLY A 60 -9.54 5.96 -14.67
N GLN A 61 -10.56 5.48 -13.95
CA GLN A 61 -11.55 6.36 -13.34
C GLN A 61 -10.92 7.27 -12.29
N PRO A 62 -11.37 8.53 -12.18
CA PRO A 62 -10.93 9.45 -11.16
C PRO A 62 -11.40 9.00 -9.78
N VAL A 63 -10.55 9.19 -8.81
CA VAL A 63 -10.77 8.81 -7.43
C VAL A 63 -10.38 9.96 -6.51
N GLU A 64 -11.22 10.27 -5.55
CA GLU A 64 -10.91 11.14 -4.43
C GLU A 64 -10.68 10.27 -3.19
N PHE A 65 -9.66 10.60 -2.42
CA PHE A 65 -9.40 9.93 -1.16
C PHE A 65 -9.11 10.95 -0.06
N GLU A 66 -9.66 10.68 1.10
CA GLU A 66 -9.46 11.48 2.31
C GLU A 66 -8.68 10.65 3.32
N ILE A 67 -7.64 11.25 3.91
CA ILE A 67 -6.79 10.58 4.89
C ILE A 67 -7.21 10.99 6.30
N ASP A 68 -7.66 10.00 7.08
CA ASP A 68 -8.15 10.23 8.44
C ASP A 68 -7.12 10.90 9.35
N ALA A 69 -5.85 10.56 9.19
CA ALA A 69 -4.77 11.11 10.00
C ALA A 69 -4.50 12.60 9.77
N TYR A 70 -4.93 13.15 8.64
CA TYR A 70 -4.64 14.55 8.28
C TYR A 70 -5.88 15.45 8.30
N GLY A 71 -7.05 14.93 8.65
CA GLY A 71 -8.33 15.64 8.70
C GLY A 71 -8.57 16.45 7.43
N SER A 72 -9.69 16.35 6.81
CA SER A 72 -10.14 17.16 5.66
C SER A 72 -9.14 17.30 4.47
N CYS A 73 -8.10 16.49 4.42
CA CYS A 73 -7.17 16.51 3.30
C CYS A 73 -7.62 15.54 2.22
N VAL A 74 -8.13 16.09 1.11
CA VAL A 74 -8.57 15.33 -0.05
C VAL A 74 -7.43 15.26 -1.07
N GLY A 75 -7.02 14.05 -1.38
CA GLY A 75 -6.09 13.78 -2.47
C GLY A 75 -6.83 13.22 -3.69
N GLU A 76 -6.23 13.36 -4.86
CA GLU A 76 -6.76 12.82 -6.10
C GLU A 76 -5.91 11.65 -6.61
N GLY A 77 -6.57 10.66 -7.17
CA GLY A 77 -5.92 9.51 -7.77
C GLY A 77 -6.69 8.95 -8.96
N LYS A 78 -6.19 7.87 -9.49
CA LYS A 78 -6.86 7.09 -10.56
C LYS A 78 -6.83 5.62 -10.21
N VAL A 79 -7.88 4.90 -10.57
CA VAL A 79 -7.90 3.44 -10.46
C VAL A 79 -6.78 2.88 -11.33
N ALA A 80 -5.78 2.28 -10.72
CA ALA A 80 -4.67 1.66 -11.42
C ALA A 80 -5.00 0.22 -11.83
N SER A 81 -5.53 -0.57 -10.90
CA SER A 81 -5.91 -1.95 -11.17
C SER A 81 -6.96 -2.43 -10.18
N VAL A 82 -7.80 -3.34 -10.64
CA VAL A 82 -8.73 -4.10 -9.82
C VAL A 82 -8.17 -5.50 -9.69
N SER A 83 -7.97 -5.98 -8.47
CA SER A 83 -7.49 -7.33 -8.26
C SER A 83 -8.57 -8.33 -8.69
N GLY A 84 -8.20 -9.26 -9.56
CA GLY A 84 -9.11 -10.33 -9.99
C GLY A 84 -9.34 -11.44 -8.95
N ALA A 85 -8.68 -11.36 -7.80
CA ALA A 85 -8.80 -12.36 -6.75
C ALA A 85 -9.35 -11.76 -5.47
N THR A 86 -10.38 -12.37 -4.93
CA THR A 86 -10.92 -12.05 -3.61
C THR A 86 -9.97 -12.54 -2.52
N GLY A 87 -9.97 -11.87 -1.37
CA GLY A 87 -9.15 -12.28 -0.22
C GLY A 87 -9.35 -13.74 0.20
N ALA A 88 -10.51 -14.32 -0.08
CA ALA A 88 -10.82 -15.74 0.20
C ALA A 88 -9.95 -16.72 -0.60
N LYS A 89 -9.43 -16.34 -1.79
CA LYS A 89 -8.52 -17.20 -2.57
C LYS A 89 -7.10 -17.25 -2.00
N PHE A 90 -6.74 -16.30 -1.16
CA PHE A 90 -5.44 -16.25 -0.50
C PHE A 90 -5.49 -16.72 0.97
N ALA A 91 -6.67 -16.99 1.50
CA ALA A 91 -6.81 -17.56 2.83
C ALA A 91 -6.38 -19.03 2.78
N LEU A 92 -5.37 -19.37 3.58
CA LEU A 92 -4.86 -20.74 3.75
C LEU A 92 -5.90 -21.69 4.37
N LEU A 93 -6.94 -21.13 4.99
CA LEU A 93 -8.06 -21.86 5.56
C LEU A 93 -9.35 -21.23 5.00
N PRO A 94 -10.14 -22.00 4.23
CA PRO A 94 -11.48 -21.56 3.89
C PRO A 94 -12.27 -21.39 5.20
N PRO A 95 -13.18 -20.39 5.27
CA PRO A 95 -14.05 -20.25 6.43
C PRO A 95 -14.89 -21.54 6.56
N ASP A 96 -14.50 -22.35 7.53
CA ASP A 96 -15.16 -23.62 7.79
C ASP A 96 -16.51 -23.32 8.44
N ASN A 97 -17.56 -23.47 7.65
CA ASN A 97 -18.92 -23.42 8.17
C ASN A 97 -19.23 -24.76 8.84
N ALA A 98 -18.81 -24.89 10.09
CA ALA A 98 -19.04 -26.07 10.92
C ALA A 98 -20.52 -26.44 11.11
N THR A 99 -21.45 -25.64 10.61
CA THR A 99 -22.90 -25.80 10.77
C THR A 99 -23.66 -26.15 9.48
N GLY A 100 -22.96 -26.37 8.35
CA GLY A 100 -23.59 -26.78 7.09
C GLY A 100 -24.53 -25.75 6.44
N ASN A 101 -24.66 -24.54 6.98
CA ASN A 101 -25.43 -23.46 6.40
C ASN A 101 -24.54 -22.65 5.46
N PHE A 102 -24.81 -22.75 4.16
CA PHE A 102 -24.15 -21.92 3.15
C PHE A 102 -24.75 -20.52 3.19
N THR A 103 -24.08 -19.61 3.91
CA THR A 103 -24.36 -18.18 3.84
C THR A 103 -23.46 -17.54 2.80
N LYS A 104 -24.05 -16.97 1.76
CA LYS A 104 -23.32 -16.19 0.77
C LYS A 104 -22.83 -14.90 1.42
N VAL A 105 -21.56 -14.89 1.82
CA VAL A 105 -20.90 -13.68 2.34
C VAL A 105 -20.37 -12.88 1.17
N VAL A 106 -20.73 -11.58 1.09
CA VAL A 106 -20.20 -10.69 0.07
C VAL A 106 -18.71 -10.49 0.31
N GLN A 107 -17.90 -10.89 -0.66
CA GLN A 107 -16.45 -10.76 -0.61
C GLN A 107 -16.01 -9.31 -0.86
N ARG A 108 -14.89 -8.92 -0.24
CA ARG A 108 -14.23 -7.64 -0.50
C ARG A 108 -13.06 -7.86 -1.45
N VAL A 109 -12.96 -6.98 -2.43
CA VAL A 109 -11.91 -7.04 -3.45
C VAL A 109 -11.06 -5.79 -3.36
N PRO A 110 -9.73 -5.94 -3.25
CA PRO A 110 -8.82 -4.81 -3.20
C PRO A 110 -8.68 -4.16 -4.58
N VAL A 111 -8.87 -2.85 -4.60
CA VAL A 111 -8.64 -1.98 -5.75
C VAL A 111 -7.42 -1.12 -5.45
N ARG A 112 -6.45 -1.12 -6.35
CA ARG A 112 -5.26 -0.29 -6.24
C ARG A 112 -5.50 1.04 -6.95
N ILE A 113 -5.21 2.12 -6.24
CA ILE A 113 -5.38 3.49 -6.71
C ILE A 113 -4.01 4.15 -6.74
N ALA A 114 -3.61 4.63 -7.91
CA ALA A 114 -2.41 5.43 -8.08
C ALA A 114 -2.71 6.87 -7.67
N VAL A 115 -1.89 7.42 -6.79
CA VAL A 115 -2.01 8.81 -6.35
C VAL A 115 -1.47 9.73 -7.44
N THR A 116 -2.29 10.65 -7.93
CA THR A 116 -1.90 11.66 -8.92
C THR A 116 -1.61 13.00 -8.28
N LYS A 117 -2.41 13.39 -7.29
CA LYS A 117 -2.18 14.59 -6.49
C LYS A 117 -2.24 14.24 -5.01
N PRO A 118 -1.09 14.20 -4.34
CA PRO A 118 -1.07 14.01 -2.90
C PRO A 118 -1.63 15.23 -2.18
N CYS A 119 -1.96 15.06 -0.92
CA CYS A 119 -2.37 16.16 -0.06
C CYS A 119 -1.32 17.29 -0.03
N PRO A 120 -1.72 18.54 -0.28
CA PRO A 120 -0.79 19.67 -0.25
C PRO A 120 -0.08 19.80 1.10
N GLY A 121 1.26 19.88 1.08
CA GLY A 121 2.08 20.09 2.28
C GLY A 121 2.18 18.90 3.24
N ARG A 122 1.69 17.72 2.85
CA ARG A 122 1.77 16.51 3.67
C ARG A 122 2.36 15.34 2.87
N GLN A 123 3.31 14.66 3.46
CA GLN A 123 3.87 13.43 2.89
C GLN A 123 2.95 12.25 3.21
N LEU A 124 2.58 11.50 2.18
CA LEU A 124 1.84 10.26 2.33
C LEU A 124 2.80 9.18 2.86
N ARG A 125 2.48 8.64 4.03
CA ARG A 125 3.25 7.55 4.64
C ARG A 125 2.49 6.24 4.50
N PRO A 126 3.19 5.12 4.28
CA PRO A 126 2.57 3.79 4.32
C PRO A 126 1.92 3.52 5.68
N GLY A 127 0.78 2.82 5.66
CA GLY A 127 0.06 2.41 6.89
C GLY A 127 -1.01 3.40 7.37
N LEU A 128 -1.27 4.48 6.65
CA LEU A 128 -2.37 5.39 6.95
C LEU A 128 -3.71 4.86 6.45
N SER A 129 -4.77 5.14 7.20
CA SER A 129 -6.14 4.85 6.79
C SER A 129 -6.69 5.97 5.92
N ALA A 130 -7.44 5.61 4.89
CA ALA A 130 -8.06 6.55 3.99
C ALA A 130 -9.48 6.10 3.60
N VAL A 131 -10.39 7.06 3.48
CA VAL A 131 -11.71 6.87 2.88
C VAL A 131 -11.63 7.22 1.41
N VAL A 132 -12.19 6.38 0.55
CA VAL A 132 -12.05 6.50 -0.90
C VAL A 132 -13.42 6.64 -1.56
N HIS A 133 -13.55 7.63 -2.43
CA HIS A 133 -14.71 7.88 -3.26
C HIS A 133 -14.34 7.75 -4.74
N ILE A 134 -14.95 6.80 -5.44
CA ILE A 134 -14.74 6.61 -6.90
C ILE A 134 -15.91 7.21 -7.64
N ASP A 135 -15.64 8.12 -8.54
CA ASP A 135 -16.66 8.64 -9.44
C ASP A 135 -16.93 7.63 -10.56
N THR A 136 -18.12 7.06 -10.55
CA THR A 136 -18.57 6.07 -11.54
C THR A 136 -19.49 6.68 -12.61
N SER A 137 -19.69 7.99 -12.59
CA SER A 137 -20.58 8.70 -13.52
C SER A 137 -20.00 8.87 -14.92
N ASN A 138 -18.68 8.80 -15.04
CA ASN A 138 -18.01 8.94 -16.33
C ASN A 138 -17.89 7.56 -17.00
N ARG A 139 -18.72 7.35 -18.02
CA ARG A 139 -18.70 6.17 -18.91
C ARG A 139 -17.64 6.30 -19.98
#